data_6ef3101995899cdf75d35b2711ae6f56
#
_entry.id   6ef3101995899cdf75d35b2711ae6f56
#
_cell.length_a   1.000
_cell.length_b   1.000
_cell.length_c   1.000
_cell.angle_alpha   90.00
_cell.angle_beta   90.00
_cell.angle_gamma   90.00
#
_symmetry.space_group_name_H-M   'P 1'
#
loop_
_entity.id
_entity.type
_entity.pdbx_description
1 polymer ?
#
loop_
_entity_poly.entity_id
_entity_poly.type
_entity_poly.pdbx_seq_one_letter_code
_entity_poly.pdbx_strand_id
1 'polypeptide(L)'
;MAKSTFPDKICSHVARSLRVERLRKNISLNVLAARAGLSRQMVSYVEQELRKPTLDTLLRICEALEIRVEDLIAKARKAAAKAPKK
;
A
#
# COMPACT_ATOMS: atom_id res chain seq x y z
N MET A 1 -16.88 13.45 13.31
CA MET A 1 -16.09 12.36 12.80
C MET A 1 -16.33 12.12 11.32
N ALA A 2 -15.29 12.08 10.56
CA ALA A 2 -15.42 11.93 9.13
C ALA A 2 -15.68 10.47 8.76
N LYS A 3 -16.55 10.27 7.79
CA LYS A 3 -16.77 8.92 7.28
C LYS A 3 -15.69 8.57 6.28
N SER A 4 -15.34 7.31 6.21
CA SER A 4 -14.42 6.83 5.20
C SER A 4 -15.07 6.95 3.84
N THR A 5 -14.36 7.55 2.91
CA THR A 5 -14.82 7.65 1.54
C THR A 5 -14.34 6.43 0.77
N PHE A 6 -14.86 6.27 -0.45
CA PHE A 6 -14.41 5.19 -1.32
C PHE A 6 -12.90 5.30 -1.60
N PRO A 7 -12.36 6.49 -1.91
CA PRO A 7 -10.90 6.61 -2.05
C PRO A 7 -10.14 6.22 -0.80
N ASP A 8 -10.67 6.55 0.38
CA ASP A 8 -10.02 6.15 1.63
C ASP A 8 -9.97 4.64 1.76
N LYS A 9 -11.04 3.97 1.39
CA LYS A 9 -11.09 2.51 1.46
C LYS A 9 -10.08 1.89 0.50
N ILE A 10 -9.96 2.46 -0.69
CA ILE A 10 -8.97 1.98 -1.65
C ILE A 10 -7.58 2.14 -1.07
N CYS A 11 -7.28 3.29 -0.47
CA CYS A 11 -5.98 3.53 0.13
C CYS A 11 -5.67 2.52 1.24
N SER A 12 -6.67 2.18 2.06
CA SER A 12 -6.45 1.19 3.11
C SER A 12 -6.12 -0.17 2.52
N HIS A 13 -6.83 -0.58 1.48
CA HIS A 13 -6.54 -1.86 0.84
C HIS A 13 -5.17 -1.85 0.17
N VAL A 14 -4.78 -0.73 -0.42
CA VAL A 14 -3.46 -0.60 -1.02
C VAL A 14 -2.39 -0.80 0.05
N ALA A 15 -2.52 -0.10 1.18
CA ALA A 15 -1.53 -0.18 2.25
C ALA A 15 -1.39 -1.62 2.76
N ARG A 16 -2.50 -2.29 2.98
CA ARG A 16 -2.47 -3.68 3.43
C ARG A 16 -1.84 -4.60 2.40
N SER A 17 -2.16 -4.38 1.13
CA SER A 17 -1.61 -5.21 0.06
C SER A 17 -0.10 -5.04 -0.04
N LEU A 18 0.40 -3.83 0.14
CA LEU A 18 1.83 -3.60 0.11
C LEU A 18 2.52 -4.40 1.22
N ARG A 19 1.95 -4.38 2.40
CA ARG A 19 2.52 -5.13 3.51
C ARG A 19 2.49 -6.63 3.25
N VAL A 20 1.35 -7.12 2.76
CA VAL A 20 1.22 -8.54 2.46
C VAL A 20 2.23 -8.97 1.42
N GLU A 21 2.42 -8.17 0.36
CA GLU A 21 3.39 -8.51 -0.68
C GLU A 21 4.81 -8.52 -0.13
N ARG A 22 5.12 -7.54 0.72
CA ARG A 22 6.46 -7.50 1.31
C ARG A 22 6.72 -8.74 2.16
N LEU A 23 5.76 -9.10 3.00
CA LEU A 23 5.91 -10.26 3.87
C LEU A 23 5.95 -11.56 3.06
N ARG A 24 5.13 -11.63 2.03
CA ARG A 24 5.11 -12.81 1.18
C ARG A 24 6.45 -13.03 0.47
N LYS A 25 7.11 -11.94 0.13
CA LYS A 25 8.42 -12.01 -0.52
C LYS A 25 9.56 -12.09 0.49
N ASN A 26 9.21 -12.12 1.77
CA ASN A 26 10.20 -12.25 2.84
C ASN A 26 11.21 -11.11 2.84
N ILE A 27 10.73 -9.89 2.64
CA ILE A 27 11.57 -8.70 2.57
C ILE A 27 11.32 -7.86 3.83
N SER A 28 12.41 -7.43 4.48
CA SER A 28 12.27 -6.56 5.65
C SER A 28 11.92 -5.13 5.23
N LEU A 29 11.46 -4.34 6.21
CA LEU A 29 11.21 -2.93 5.96
C LEU A 29 12.47 -2.21 5.51
N ASN A 30 13.61 -2.55 6.13
CA ASN A 30 14.88 -1.91 5.76
C ASN A 30 15.24 -2.21 4.32
N VAL A 31 15.09 -3.44 3.90
CA VAL A 31 15.43 -3.83 2.54
C VAL A 31 14.49 -3.16 1.54
N LEU A 32 13.20 -3.17 1.84
CA LEU A 32 12.24 -2.53 0.94
C LEU A 32 12.53 -1.03 0.81
N ALA A 33 12.76 -0.37 1.94
CA ALA A 33 13.04 1.06 1.92
C ALA A 33 14.29 1.36 1.11
N ALA A 34 15.35 0.57 1.29
CA ALA A 34 16.58 0.77 0.54
C ALA A 34 16.34 0.62 -0.95
N ARG A 35 15.60 -0.41 -1.36
CA ARG A 35 15.32 -0.63 -2.77
C ARG A 35 14.45 0.47 -3.35
N ALA A 36 13.55 1.01 -2.55
CA ALA A 36 12.63 2.04 -3.02
C ALA A 36 13.23 3.44 -2.97
N GLY A 37 14.41 3.59 -2.34
CA GLY A 37 15.00 4.91 -2.16
C GLY A 37 14.23 5.74 -1.17
N LEU A 38 13.66 5.11 -0.14
CA LEU A 38 12.84 5.76 0.88
C LEU A 38 13.40 5.45 2.25
N SER A 39 12.97 6.22 3.24
CA SER A 39 13.33 5.90 4.62
C SER A 39 12.48 4.73 5.09
N ARG A 40 13.04 3.96 6.04
CA ARG A 40 12.30 2.88 6.66
C ARG A 40 11.03 3.40 7.31
N GLN A 41 11.13 4.55 7.95
CA GLN A 41 10.00 5.15 8.65
C GLN A 41 8.86 5.47 7.67
N MET A 42 9.19 6.00 6.49
CA MET A 42 8.18 6.31 5.51
C MET A 42 7.43 5.06 5.06
N VAL A 43 8.17 3.99 4.76
CA VAL A 43 7.54 2.74 4.34
C VAL A 43 6.65 2.20 5.46
N SER A 44 7.15 2.24 6.69
CA SER A 44 6.39 1.77 7.84
C SER A 44 5.09 2.55 8.01
N TYR A 45 5.15 3.87 7.88
CA TYR A 45 3.97 4.72 8.01
C TYR A 45 2.93 4.41 6.94
N VAL A 46 3.38 4.16 5.71
CA VAL A 46 2.48 3.81 4.63
C VAL A 46 1.77 2.48 4.92
N GLU A 47 2.53 1.47 5.34
CA GLU A 47 1.94 0.16 5.63
C GLU A 47 0.97 0.19 6.80
N GLN A 48 1.25 1.04 7.77
CA GLN A 48 0.40 1.17 8.95
C GLN A 48 -0.77 2.11 8.75
N GLU A 49 -0.90 2.66 7.55
CA GLU A 49 -1.97 3.60 7.22
C GLU A 49 -1.88 4.90 8.03
N LEU A 50 -0.70 5.21 8.53
CA LEU A 50 -0.47 6.46 9.22
C LEU A 50 -0.22 7.61 8.26
N ARG A 51 0.18 7.30 7.05
CA ARG A 51 0.39 8.26 5.99
C ARG A 51 -0.05 7.68 4.66
N LYS A 52 -0.75 8.49 3.89
CA LYS A 52 -1.06 8.11 2.52
C LYS A 52 0.14 8.44 1.65
N PRO A 53 0.60 7.50 0.83
CA PRO A 53 1.75 7.78 -0.01
C PRO A 53 1.39 8.74 -1.13
N THR A 54 2.36 9.53 -1.54
CA THR A 54 2.22 10.26 -2.80
C THR A 54 2.28 9.22 -3.92
N LEU A 55 1.88 9.62 -5.10
CA LEU A 55 1.98 8.73 -6.24
C LEU A 55 3.44 8.29 -6.45
N ASP A 56 4.36 9.23 -6.33
CA ASP A 56 5.79 8.91 -6.47
C ASP A 56 6.21 7.85 -5.46
N THR A 57 5.84 8.02 -4.19
CA THR A 57 6.21 7.06 -3.15
C THR A 57 5.62 5.69 -3.45
N LEU A 58 4.34 5.67 -3.87
CA LEU A 58 3.68 4.41 -4.19
C LEU A 58 4.38 3.70 -5.34
N LEU A 59 4.74 4.44 -6.39
CA LEU A 59 5.42 3.84 -7.52
C LEU A 59 6.78 3.27 -7.13
N ARG A 60 7.51 3.96 -6.26
CA ARG A 60 8.81 3.47 -5.80
C ARG A 60 8.67 2.17 -5.01
N ILE A 61 7.66 2.09 -4.16
CA ILE A 61 7.43 0.88 -3.38
C ILE A 61 7.02 -0.28 -4.29
N CYS A 62 6.12 -0.03 -5.23
CA CYS A 62 5.69 -1.07 -6.16
C CYS A 62 6.85 -1.58 -7.01
N GLU A 63 7.69 -0.67 -7.48
CA GLU A 63 8.86 -1.04 -8.26
C GLU A 63 9.78 -1.94 -7.44
N ALA A 64 10.01 -1.54 -6.19
CA ALA A 64 10.90 -2.31 -5.30
C ALA A 64 10.34 -3.69 -5.00
N LEU A 65 9.01 -3.83 -4.96
CA LEU A 65 8.36 -5.11 -4.73
C LEU A 65 8.14 -5.89 -6.01
N GLU A 66 8.45 -5.28 -7.15
CA GLU A 66 8.27 -5.91 -8.46
C GLU A 66 6.80 -6.26 -8.72
N ILE A 67 5.92 -5.36 -8.34
CA ILE A 67 4.50 -5.49 -8.62
C ILE A 67 4.05 -4.30 -9.44
N ARG A 68 2.98 -4.49 -10.18
CA ARG A 68 2.46 -3.43 -11.05
C ARG A 68 1.46 -2.61 -10.27
N VAL A 69 1.65 -1.29 -10.27
CA VAL A 69 0.78 -0.40 -9.51
C VAL A 69 -0.66 -0.49 -10.03
N GLU A 70 -0.84 -0.64 -11.33
CA GLU A 70 -2.20 -0.72 -11.87
C GLU A 70 -2.93 -1.96 -11.40
N ASP A 71 -2.22 -3.08 -11.24
CA ASP A 71 -2.83 -4.29 -10.71
C ASP A 71 -3.17 -4.14 -9.24
N LEU A 72 -2.27 -3.50 -8.50
CA LEU A 72 -2.50 -3.24 -7.08
C LEU A 72 -3.74 -2.37 -6.89
N ILE A 73 -3.84 -1.30 -7.66
CA ILE A 73 -4.99 -0.38 -7.56
C ILE A 73 -6.27 -1.09 -7.96
N ALA A 74 -6.23 -1.87 -9.03
CA ALA A 74 -7.41 -2.59 -9.49
C ALA A 74 -7.93 -3.54 -8.43
N LYS A 75 -7.04 -4.29 -7.80
CA LYS A 75 -7.42 -5.20 -6.73
C LYS A 75 -8.00 -4.46 -5.53
N ALA A 76 -7.34 -3.36 -5.15
CA ALA A 76 -7.81 -2.57 -4.02
C ALA A 76 -9.17 -1.96 -4.29
N ARG A 77 -9.39 -1.50 -5.51
CA ARG A 77 -10.67 -0.91 -5.89
C ARG A 77 -11.78 -1.96 -5.84
N LYS A 78 -11.49 -3.15 -6.32
CA LYS A 78 -12.45 -4.24 -6.30
C LYS A 78 -12.79 -4.62 -4.85
N ALA A 79 -11.77 -4.71 -4.00
CA ALA A 79 -11.98 -5.05 -2.61
C ALA A 79 -12.79 -3.97 -1.89
N ALA A 80 -12.51 -2.70 -2.18
CA ALA A 80 -13.23 -1.60 -1.56
C ALA A 80 -14.68 -1.54 -2.01
N ALA A 81 -14.95 -1.96 -3.25
CA ALA A 81 -16.31 -1.94 -3.79
C ALA A 81 -17.16 -3.05 -3.22
N LYS A 82 -16.55 -4.11 -2.70
CA LYS A 82 -17.29 -5.21 -2.09
C LYS A 82 -17.63 -4.84 -0.65
N ALA A 83 -18.65 -4.03 -0.49
CA ALA A 83 -19.05 -3.64 0.85
C ALA A 83 -19.49 -4.87 1.62
N PRO A 84 -19.09 -4.97 2.89
CA PRO A 84 -19.57 -6.11 3.70
C PRO A 84 -21.07 -6.05 3.87
N LYS A 85 -21.68 -7.19 3.78
CA LYS A 85 -23.10 -7.30 4.02
C LYS A 85 -23.35 -7.34 5.49
N LYS A 86 -24.43 -6.76 5.88
CA LYS A 86 -24.80 -6.77 7.29
C LYS A 86 -25.52 -7.99 7.64
#